data_60873ca48a70d27c3c6d13fca99dae8d
#
_entry.id   60873ca48a70d27c3c6d13fca99dae8d
#
_cell.length_a   1.000
_cell.length_b   1.000
_cell.length_c   1.000
_cell.angle_alpha   90.00
_cell.angle_beta   90.00
_cell.angle_gamma   90.00
#
_symmetry.space_group_name_H-M   'P 1'
#
loop_
_entity.id
_entity.type
_entity.pdbx_description
1 polymer ?
#
loop_
_entity_poly.entity_id
_entity_poly.type
_entity_poly.pdbx_seq_one_letter_code
_entity_poly.pdbx_strand_id
1 'polypeptide(L)'
;MKIYIIDTGSANLNSVVQAFKRLGYESVISSDTNKMKDADRLVLPGVGTACAVMDGIEKFKLYDFILNTKKPLLGICLGMQIQATDSSEVPLNVTDEVIKCLDIVPSHVVKIPDTGLRLPHMGWNTVHHTDHPLFDGIKQDAYFYFDHSFAMQVGQYTIGTTEYGVPFSSAIGRNNFMGVQFHPEKSSQAGEQLLNNFINNF
;
A
#
# COMPACT_ATOMS: atom_id res chain seq x y z
N MET A 1 -2.86 17.05 14.08
CA MET A 1 -3.25 15.93 13.21
C MET A 1 -2.69 14.63 13.80
N LYS A 2 -3.52 13.59 13.93
CA LYS A 2 -3.16 12.29 14.49
C LYS A 2 -3.00 11.26 13.36
N ILE A 3 -1.77 10.83 13.10
CA ILE A 3 -1.46 9.82 12.08
C ILE A 3 -1.17 8.51 12.81
N TYR A 4 -1.90 7.46 12.46
CA TYR A 4 -1.62 6.12 12.98
C TYR A 4 -1.12 5.20 11.88
N ILE A 5 -0.06 4.48 12.20
CA ILE A 5 0.49 3.41 11.38
C ILE A 5 -0.03 2.10 11.99
N ILE A 6 -0.83 1.39 11.20
CA ILE A 6 -1.47 0.15 11.63
C ILE A 6 -0.40 -0.94 11.71
N ASP A 7 -0.23 -1.51 12.89
CA ASP A 7 0.71 -2.61 13.14
C ASP A 7 -0.02 -3.95 12.96
N THR A 8 0.31 -4.64 11.89
CA THR A 8 -0.15 -6.01 11.62
C THR A 8 0.84 -7.08 12.10
N GLY A 9 1.87 -6.68 12.87
CA GLY A 9 2.95 -7.57 13.31
C GLY A 9 4.05 -7.77 12.25
N SER A 10 3.97 -7.07 11.12
CA SER A 10 5.00 -7.06 10.10
C SER A 10 6.14 -6.11 10.47
N ALA A 11 7.36 -6.46 10.10
CA ALA A 11 8.55 -5.69 10.47
C ALA A 11 8.69 -4.39 9.68
N ASN A 12 9.51 -3.48 10.21
CA ASN A 12 10.01 -2.25 9.58
C ASN A 12 8.98 -1.11 9.38
N LEU A 13 8.15 -0.85 10.39
CA LEU A 13 7.28 0.33 10.41
C LEU A 13 8.07 1.64 10.63
N ASN A 14 9.30 1.54 11.14
CA ASN A 14 10.11 2.73 11.47
C ASN A 14 10.46 3.59 10.27
N SER A 15 10.66 3.03 9.08
CA SER A 15 10.94 3.82 7.87
C SER A 15 9.78 4.75 7.52
N VAL A 16 8.54 4.28 7.70
CA VAL A 16 7.32 5.07 7.50
C VAL A 16 7.21 6.16 8.57
N VAL A 17 7.46 5.82 9.85
CA VAL A 17 7.51 6.82 10.94
C VAL A 17 8.51 7.93 10.63
N GLN A 18 9.72 7.56 10.20
CA GLN A 18 10.76 8.55 9.89
C GLN A 18 10.40 9.41 8.67
N ALA A 19 9.67 8.86 7.69
CA ALA A 19 9.19 9.64 6.55
C ALA A 19 8.21 10.73 7.00
N PHE A 20 7.22 10.41 7.84
CA PHE A 20 6.32 11.42 8.39
C PHE A 20 7.05 12.43 9.29
N LYS A 21 8.00 11.97 10.08
CA LYS A 21 8.81 12.86 10.93
C LYS A 21 9.62 13.88 10.10
N ARG A 22 10.20 13.47 8.95
CA ARG A 22 10.89 14.41 8.04
C ARG A 22 9.94 15.48 7.48
N LEU A 23 8.67 15.15 7.31
CA LEU A 23 7.63 16.09 6.89
C LEU A 23 7.08 16.97 8.04
N GLY A 24 7.60 16.80 9.26
CA GLY A 24 7.17 17.56 10.43
C GLY A 24 5.93 16.99 11.14
N TYR A 25 5.53 15.75 10.83
CA TYR A 25 4.39 15.10 11.46
C TYR A 25 4.82 13.97 12.38
N GLU A 26 4.18 13.92 13.55
CA GLU A 26 4.30 12.76 14.43
C GLU A 26 3.30 11.68 14.04
N SER A 27 3.74 10.43 14.06
CA SER A 27 2.90 9.27 13.82
C SER A 27 3.07 8.23 14.91
N VAL A 28 2.02 7.47 15.18
CA VAL A 28 1.98 6.46 16.26
C VAL A 28 1.73 5.10 15.65
N ILE A 29 2.58 4.13 15.97
CA ILE A 29 2.36 2.72 15.61
C ILE A 29 1.38 2.11 16.61
N SER A 30 0.32 1.46 16.14
CA SER A 30 -0.66 0.80 16.98
C SER A 30 -1.38 -0.34 16.28
N SER A 31 -1.69 -1.40 17.03
CA SER A 31 -2.67 -2.43 16.69
C SER A 31 -3.96 -2.29 17.51
N ASP A 32 -4.05 -1.31 18.40
CA ASP A 32 -5.21 -1.06 19.25
C ASP A 32 -6.23 -0.20 18.52
N THR A 33 -7.34 -0.80 18.08
CA THR A 33 -8.41 -0.12 17.35
C THR A 33 -9.05 1.00 18.15
N ASN A 34 -9.09 0.90 19.49
CA ASN A 34 -9.67 1.96 20.32
C ASN A 34 -8.84 3.24 20.29
N LYS A 35 -7.50 3.11 20.25
CA LYS A 35 -6.61 4.27 20.10
C LYS A 35 -6.72 4.89 18.72
N MET A 36 -6.89 4.06 17.69
CA MET A 36 -6.95 4.50 16.30
C MET A 36 -8.29 5.12 15.90
N LYS A 37 -9.34 5.02 16.71
CA LYS A 37 -10.65 5.70 16.45
C LYS A 37 -10.51 7.22 16.29
N ASP A 38 -9.56 7.81 16.98
CA ASP A 38 -9.29 9.25 16.93
C ASP A 38 -8.31 9.66 15.84
N ALA A 39 -7.94 8.74 14.94
CA ALA A 39 -7.05 9.05 13.84
C ALA A 39 -7.65 10.09 12.90
N ASP A 40 -6.79 10.96 12.38
CA ASP A 40 -7.12 11.80 11.21
C ASP A 40 -6.71 11.07 9.93
N ARG A 41 -5.61 10.32 9.98
CA ARG A 41 -5.05 9.52 8.87
C ARG A 41 -4.62 8.15 9.36
N LEU A 42 -4.84 7.15 8.53
CA LEU A 42 -4.40 5.77 8.76
C LEU A 42 -3.43 5.36 7.66
N VAL A 43 -2.35 4.72 8.04
CA VAL A 43 -1.39 4.12 7.10
C VAL A 43 -1.32 2.63 7.39
N LEU A 44 -1.45 1.82 6.35
CA LEU A 44 -1.38 0.37 6.40
C LEU A 44 -0.15 -0.09 5.61
N PRO A 45 1.03 -0.12 6.21
CA PRO A 45 2.21 -0.71 5.58
C PRO A 45 2.11 -2.23 5.63
N GLY A 46 2.81 -2.89 4.74
CA GLY A 46 2.96 -4.34 4.79
C GLY A 46 4.29 -4.76 4.21
N VAL A 47 4.95 -5.70 4.88
CA VAL A 47 6.16 -6.37 4.40
C VAL A 47 6.05 -7.87 4.66
N GLY A 48 6.75 -8.67 3.87
CA GLY A 48 6.67 -10.13 3.94
C GLY A 48 5.69 -10.69 2.91
N THR A 49 4.71 -11.47 3.33
CA THR A 49 3.73 -12.14 2.47
C THR A 49 2.30 -11.67 2.76
N ALA A 50 1.41 -11.79 1.78
CA ALA A 50 -0.01 -11.47 1.94
C ALA A 50 -0.63 -12.27 3.10
N CYS A 51 -0.30 -13.56 3.23
CA CYS A 51 -0.74 -14.42 4.32
C CYS A 51 -0.35 -13.83 5.69
N ALA A 52 0.93 -13.46 5.87
CA ALA A 52 1.41 -12.95 7.16
C ALA A 52 0.72 -11.63 7.57
N VAL A 53 0.43 -10.76 6.61
CA VAL A 53 -0.29 -9.51 6.89
C VAL A 53 -1.76 -9.79 7.23
N MET A 54 -2.43 -10.70 6.51
CA MET A 54 -3.82 -11.10 6.80
C MET A 54 -3.94 -11.82 8.15
N ASP A 55 -3.00 -12.70 8.48
CA ASP A 55 -2.91 -13.34 9.82
C ASP A 55 -2.77 -12.29 10.93
N GLY A 56 -1.96 -11.26 10.70
CA GLY A 56 -1.81 -10.14 11.62
C GLY A 56 -3.11 -9.36 11.80
N ILE A 57 -3.81 -9.09 10.71
CA ILE A 57 -5.12 -8.40 10.73
C ILE A 57 -6.13 -9.19 11.54
N GLU A 58 -6.19 -10.53 11.37
CA GLU A 58 -7.05 -11.40 12.14
C GLU A 58 -6.64 -11.42 13.62
N LYS A 59 -5.38 -11.69 13.89
CA LYS A 59 -4.79 -11.76 15.25
C LYS A 59 -5.10 -10.54 16.10
N PHE A 60 -4.96 -9.34 15.52
CA PHE A 60 -5.20 -8.07 16.20
C PHE A 60 -6.63 -7.54 16.04
N LYS A 61 -7.53 -8.33 15.41
CA LYS A 61 -8.95 -7.99 15.18
C LYS A 61 -9.12 -6.65 14.44
N LEU A 62 -8.30 -6.42 13.43
CA LEU A 62 -8.26 -5.17 12.67
C LEU A 62 -9.24 -5.17 11.49
N TYR A 63 -9.78 -6.32 11.10
CA TYR A 63 -10.59 -6.50 9.88
C TYR A 63 -11.77 -5.51 9.85
N ASP A 64 -12.66 -5.58 10.83
CA ASP A 64 -13.84 -4.72 10.89
C ASP A 64 -13.48 -3.24 11.03
N PHE A 65 -12.41 -2.93 11.77
CA PHE A 65 -11.93 -1.56 11.91
C PHE A 65 -11.47 -0.97 10.57
N ILE A 66 -10.70 -1.73 9.79
CA ILE A 66 -10.22 -1.29 8.48
C ILE A 66 -11.39 -1.13 7.51
N LEU A 67 -12.28 -2.11 7.41
CA LEU A 67 -13.40 -2.06 6.46
C LEU A 67 -14.41 -0.96 6.76
N ASN A 68 -14.65 -0.65 8.03
CA ASN A 68 -15.68 0.31 8.45
C ASN A 68 -15.14 1.73 8.68
N THR A 69 -13.81 1.93 8.62
CA THR A 69 -13.24 3.27 8.80
C THR A 69 -13.70 4.23 7.71
N LYS A 70 -14.00 5.47 8.12
CA LYS A 70 -14.26 6.59 7.21
C LYS A 70 -13.05 7.52 7.09
N LYS A 71 -11.98 7.19 7.81
CA LYS A 71 -10.74 7.96 7.77
C LYS A 71 -9.96 7.64 6.50
N PRO A 72 -9.28 8.61 5.89
CA PRO A 72 -8.36 8.32 4.79
C PRO A 72 -7.33 7.27 5.20
N LEU A 73 -7.20 6.22 4.41
CA LEU A 73 -6.27 5.12 4.64
C LEU A 73 -5.37 4.95 3.42
N LEU A 74 -4.05 4.96 3.65
CA LEU A 74 -3.04 4.71 2.64
C LEU A 74 -2.38 3.34 2.89
N GLY A 75 -2.59 2.39 1.97
CA GLY A 75 -1.85 1.13 1.93
C GLY A 75 -0.50 1.31 1.22
N ILE A 76 0.59 0.79 1.79
CA ILE A 76 1.93 0.85 1.20
C ILE A 76 2.41 -0.57 0.90
N CYS A 77 2.82 -0.82 -0.34
CA CYS A 77 3.32 -2.10 -0.86
C CYS A 77 2.30 -3.22 -0.58
N LEU A 78 2.61 -4.16 0.29
CA LEU A 78 1.69 -5.23 0.67
C LEU A 78 0.38 -4.67 1.29
N GLY A 79 0.44 -3.53 1.99
CA GLY A 79 -0.74 -2.85 2.50
C GLY A 79 -1.68 -2.31 1.41
N MET A 80 -1.18 -2.04 0.19
CA MET A 80 -2.01 -1.83 -0.98
C MET A 80 -2.56 -3.17 -1.49
N GLN A 81 -1.72 -4.18 -1.64
CA GLN A 81 -2.10 -5.47 -2.23
C GLN A 81 -3.24 -6.14 -1.47
N ILE A 82 -3.21 -6.13 -0.14
CA ILE A 82 -4.29 -6.74 0.66
C ILE A 82 -5.62 -5.98 0.60
N GLN A 83 -5.70 -4.81 -0.02
CA GLN A 83 -6.98 -4.16 -0.35
C GLN A 83 -7.71 -4.83 -1.51
N ALA A 84 -7.05 -5.70 -2.28
CA ALA A 84 -7.64 -6.51 -3.34
C ALA A 84 -8.65 -7.54 -2.79
N THR A 85 -9.35 -8.22 -3.69
CA THR A 85 -10.21 -9.36 -3.36
C THR A 85 -9.36 -10.54 -2.87
N ASP A 86 -8.26 -10.81 -3.57
CA ASP A 86 -7.35 -11.92 -3.26
C ASP A 86 -5.93 -11.69 -3.80
N SER A 87 -5.03 -12.57 -3.35
CA SER A 87 -3.65 -12.62 -3.81
C SER A 87 -3.24 -14.06 -4.12
N SER A 88 -2.57 -14.26 -5.25
CA SER A 88 -1.95 -15.54 -5.61
C SER A 88 -0.61 -15.81 -4.89
N GLU A 89 -0.22 -14.94 -3.96
CA GLU A 89 0.95 -15.14 -3.10
C GLU A 89 0.63 -16.11 -1.97
N VAL A 90 0.58 -17.40 -2.30
CA VAL A 90 0.31 -18.47 -1.32
C VAL A 90 1.61 -19.09 -0.81
N PRO A 91 1.70 -19.43 0.50
CA PRO A 91 2.82 -20.20 1.02
C PRO A 91 2.88 -21.61 0.39
N LEU A 92 4.10 -22.14 0.23
CA LEU A 92 4.32 -23.46 -0.40
C LEU A 92 3.59 -24.64 0.30
N ASN A 93 3.23 -24.48 1.56
CA ASN A 93 2.55 -25.49 2.37
C ASN A 93 1.03 -25.31 2.44
N VAL A 94 0.47 -24.36 1.69
CA VAL A 94 -0.96 -24.06 1.61
C VAL A 94 -1.51 -24.65 0.33
N THR A 95 -2.66 -25.31 0.40
CA THR A 95 -3.33 -25.95 -0.74
C THR A 95 -4.30 -25.02 -1.46
N ASP A 96 -4.61 -23.88 -0.88
CA ASP A 96 -5.46 -22.86 -1.50
C ASP A 96 -4.74 -22.24 -2.70
N GLU A 97 -5.50 -21.93 -3.75
CA GLU A 97 -4.95 -21.28 -4.94
C GLU A 97 -4.70 -19.78 -4.71
N VAL A 98 -5.41 -19.17 -3.77
CA VAL A 98 -5.32 -17.74 -3.45
C VAL A 98 -5.50 -17.49 -1.94
N ILE A 99 -4.92 -16.41 -1.47
CA ILE A 99 -5.20 -15.84 -0.14
C ILE A 99 -6.30 -14.80 -0.26
N LYS A 100 -7.40 -14.97 0.46
CA LYS A 100 -8.46 -13.95 0.54
C LYS A 100 -7.93 -12.72 1.27
N CYS A 101 -8.19 -11.55 0.71
CA CYS A 101 -7.76 -10.27 1.23
C CYS A 101 -8.96 -9.44 1.74
N LEU A 102 -8.84 -8.13 1.83
CA LEU A 102 -9.87 -7.25 2.42
C LEU A 102 -11.05 -6.95 1.50
N ASP A 103 -10.96 -7.26 0.21
CA ASP A 103 -12.01 -7.00 -0.81
C ASP A 103 -12.50 -5.54 -0.85
N ILE A 104 -11.61 -4.61 -0.57
CA ILE A 104 -11.89 -3.17 -0.65
C ILE A 104 -11.94 -2.74 -2.11
N VAL A 105 -11.01 -3.24 -2.93
CA VAL A 105 -10.92 -3.00 -4.37
C VAL A 105 -11.14 -4.32 -5.11
N PRO A 106 -12.16 -4.43 -5.99
CA PRO A 106 -12.42 -5.65 -6.75
C PRO A 106 -11.32 -5.84 -7.81
N SER A 107 -10.23 -6.42 -7.40
CA SER A 107 -9.05 -6.71 -8.22
C SER A 107 -8.31 -7.91 -7.64
N HIS A 108 -7.37 -8.46 -8.39
CA HIS A 108 -6.56 -9.61 -8.01
C HIS A 108 -5.09 -9.23 -8.00
N VAL A 109 -4.36 -9.72 -7.00
CA VAL A 109 -2.90 -9.62 -6.94
C VAL A 109 -2.31 -10.89 -7.50
N VAL A 110 -1.51 -10.75 -8.56
CA VAL A 110 -0.92 -11.88 -9.26
C VAL A 110 0.60 -11.75 -9.32
N LYS A 111 1.29 -12.87 -9.43
CA LYS A 111 2.72 -12.87 -9.67
C LYS A 111 3.01 -12.21 -11.02
N ILE A 112 3.98 -11.31 -11.05
CA ILE A 112 4.47 -10.74 -12.31
C ILE A 112 5.01 -11.89 -13.17
N PRO A 113 4.54 -12.04 -14.43
CA PRO A 113 4.96 -13.14 -15.28
C PRO A 113 6.46 -13.04 -15.61
N ASP A 114 7.04 -14.17 -15.97
CA ASP A 114 8.41 -14.19 -16.48
C ASP A 114 8.47 -13.52 -17.88
N THR A 115 9.00 -12.33 -17.91
CA THR A 115 9.21 -11.53 -19.13
C THR A 115 10.69 -11.41 -19.49
N GLY A 116 11.55 -12.20 -18.85
CA GLY A 116 13.01 -12.08 -18.95
C GLY A 116 13.59 -10.99 -18.03
N LEU A 117 12.75 -10.26 -17.29
CA LEU A 117 13.17 -9.30 -16.27
C LEU A 117 13.35 -10.01 -14.92
N ARG A 118 14.29 -9.49 -14.15
CA ARG A 118 14.61 -10.07 -12.83
C ARG A 118 13.46 -9.82 -11.82
N LEU A 119 13.06 -10.85 -11.09
CA LEU A 119 12.18 -10.72 -9.92
C LEU A 119 12.97 -10.97 -8.63
N PRO A 120 12.66 -10.24 -7.54
CA PRO A 120 11.64 -9.18 -7.45
C PRO A 120 11.95 -7.96 -8.32
N HIS A 121 10.92 -7.23 -8.74
CA HIS A 121 11.03 -5.86 -9.25
C HIS A 121 11.55 -4.98 -8.13
N MET A 122 12.86 -4.81 -8.07
CA MET A 122 13.56 -4.06 -7.02
C MET A 122 14.33 -2.91 -7.66
N GLY A 123 14.01 -1.69 -7.24
CA GLY A 123 14.67 -0.48 -7.72
C GLY A 123 13.71 0.63 -8.13
N TRP A 124 14.23 1.60 -8.85
CA TRP A 124 13.51 2.77 -9.29
C TRP A 124 12.81 2.51 -10.62
N ASN A 125 11.53 2.86 -10.69
CA ASN A 125 10.75 2.81 -11.92
C ASN A 125 9.75 3.97 -11.96
N THR A 126 9.23 4.27 -13.15
CA THR A 126 8.33 5.40 -13.37
C THR A 126 6.88 5.03 -13.06
N VAL A 127 6.12 6.03 -12.62
CA VAL A 127 4.68 5.93 -12.41
C VAL A 127 3.97 6.91 -13.34
N HIS A 128 3.14 6.37 -14.23
CA HIS A 128 2.20 7.16 -15.01
C HIS A 128 0.88 7.25 -14.25
N HIS A 129 0.44 8.46 -13.88
CA HIS A 129 -0.71 8.63 -12.98
C HIS A 129 -1.84 9.45 -13.60
N THR A 130 -3.05 9.26 -13.07
CA THR A 130 -4.21 10.10 -13.40
C THR A 130 -4.13 11.42 -12.62
N ASP A 131 -5.04 12.34 -12.95
CA ASP A 131 -5.24 13.58 -12.20
C ASP A 131 -5.99 13.27 -10.88
N HIS A 132 -5.25 12.73 -9.91
CA HIS A 132 -5.78 12.36 -8.59
C HIS A 132 -5.04 13.14 -7.50
N PRO A 133 -5.72 13.67 -6.46
CA PRO A 133 -5.12 14.53 -5.43
C PRO A 133 -3.89 13.94 -4.73
N LEU A 134 -3.75 12.61 -4.72
CA LEU A 134 -2.56 11.94 -4.19
C LEU A 134 -1.28 12.30 -4.97
N PHE A 135 -1.41 12.66 -6.24
CA PHE A 135 -0.30 12.99 -7.14
C PHE A 135 -0.14 14.50 -7.41
N ASP A 136 -0.84 15.36 -6.66
CA ASP A 136 -0.74 16.81 -6.84
C ASP A 136 0.72 17.29 -6.76
N GLY A 137 1.15 18.05 -7.79
CA GLY A 137 2.51 18.56 -7.89
C GLY A 137 3.60 17.54 -8.20
N ILE A 138 3.24 16.27 -8.41
CA ILE A 138 4.16 15.21 -8.85
C ILE A 138 4.13 15.16 -10.38
N LYS A 139 5.31 15.18 -10.99
CA LYS A 139 5.43 15.10 -12.45
C LYS A 139 5.00 13.72 -12.95
N GLN A 140 4.40 13.69 -14.16
CA GLN A 140 4.18 12.42 -14.85
C GLN A 140 5.52 11.68 -15.02
N ASP A 141 5.44 10.36 -14.92
CA ASP A 141 6.59 9.47 -15.02
C ASP A 141 7.71 9.78 -14.01
N ALA A 142 7.33 10.33 -12.85
CA ALA A 142 8.25 10.46 -11.72
C ALA A 142 8.71 9.07 -11.24
N TYR A 143 9.95 8.99 -10.78
CA TYR A 143 10.54 7.76 -10.28
C TYR A 143 10.16 7.50 -8.83
N PHE A 144 9.76 6.25 -8.56
CA PHE A 144 9.51 5.72 -7.22
C PHE A 144 10.27 4.41 -7.02
N TYR A 145 10.52 4.05 -5.77
CA TYR A 145 11.23 2.82 -5.41
C TYR A 145 10.27 1.66 -5.20
N PHE A 146 10.50 0.57 -5.91
CA PHE A 146 9.72 -0.67 -5.86
C PHE A 146 10.52 -1.81 -5.24
N ASP A 147 9.81 -2.77 -4.61
CA ASP A 147 10.40 -4.01 -4.08
C ASP A 147 9.28 -5.06 -3.94
N HIS A 148 8.92 -5.73 -5.05
CA HIS A 148 7.83 -6.70 -5.07
C HIS A 148 7.96 -7.71 -6.22
N SER A 149 7.32 -8.89 -6.05
CA SER A 149 7.19 -9.91 -7.10
C SER A 149 5.74 -10.13 -7.54
N PHE A 150 4.80 -9.61 -6.76
CA PHE A 150 3.36 -9.67 -7.03
C PHE A 150 2.82 -8.26 -7.21
N ALA A 151 1.82 -8.10 -8.05
CA ALA A 151 1.22 -6.81 -8.34
C ALA A 151 -0.29 -6.93 -8.58
N MET A 152 -1.01 -5.87 -8.26
CA MET A 152 -2.43 -5.74 -8.56
C MET A 152 -2.61 -5.45 -10.05
N GLN A 153 -3.55 -6.14 -10.69
CA GLN A 153 -3.89 -5.91 -12.09
C GLN A 153 -4.45 -4.51 -12.31
N VAL A 154 -4.22 -3.96 -13.50
CA VAL A 154 -4.82 -2.67 -13.89
C VAL A 154 -6.33 -2.83 -13.98
N GLY A 155 -7.08 -1.90 -13.39
CA GLY A 155 -8.52 -1.95 -13.33
C GLY A 155 -9.16 -0.59 -13.06
N GLN A 156 -10.46 -0.59 -12.78
CA GLN A 156 -11.29 0.60 -12.63
C GLN A 156 -10.78 1.59 -11.55
N TYR A 157 -10.15 1.10 -10.52
CA TYR A 157 -9.66 1.91 -9.39
C TYR A 157 -8.17 2.23 -9.46
N THR A 158 -7.53 1.92 -10.59
CA THR A 158 -6.13 2.27 -10.85
C THR A 158 -6.01 3.78 -11.05
N ILE A 159 -5.20 4.43 -10.25
CA ILE A 159 -4.86 5.86 -10.36
C ILE A 159 -3.40 6.09 -10.74
N GLY A 160 -2.59 5.04 -10.75
CA GLY A 160 -1.22 5.05 -11.24
C GLY A 160 -0.83 3.70 -11.81
N THR A 161 -0.10 3.70 -12.92
CA THR A 161 0.38 2.51 -13.62
C THR A 161 1.90 2.55 -13.77
N THR A 162 2.49 1.38 -13.73
CA THR A 162 3.91 1.17 -14.01
C THR A 162 4.05 -0.04 -14.91
N GLU A 163 5.05 -0.05 -15.77
CA GLU A 163 5.36 -1.16 -16.63
C GLU A 163 6.66 -1.86 -16.17
N TYR A 164 6.57 -3.18 -16.00
CA TYR A 164 7.71 -4.03 -15.74
C TYR A 164 7.53 -5.35 -16.48
N GLY A 165 7.75 -5.27 -17.80
CA GLY A 165 7.45 -6.35 -18.75
C GLY A 165 5.94 -6.49 -19.02
N VAL A 166 5.11 -6.18 -18.05
CA VAL A 166 3.65 -6.04 -18.15
C VAL A 166 3.20 -4.82 -17.34
N PRO A 167 2.11 -4.16 -17.72
CA PRO A 167 1.55 -3.08 -16.93
C PRO A 167 0.85 -3.62 -15.67
N PHE A 168 0.99 -2.89 -14.57
CA PHE A 168 0.30 -3.18 -13.31
C PHE A 168 -0.15 -1.90 -12.60
N SER A 169 -1.08 -2.03 -11.65
CA SER A 169 -1.50 -0.91 -10.79
C SER A 169 -0.39 -0.58 -9.81
N SER A 170 0.27 0.53 -9.98
CA SER A 170 1.24 1.08 -9.02
C SER A 170 0.61 2.00 -8.00
N ALA A 171 -0.64 2.46 -8.25
CA ALA A 171 -1.46 3.14 -7.26
C ALA A 171 -2.95 2.90 -7.51
N ILE A 172 -3.73 2.85 -6.44
CA ILE A 172 -5.18 2.69 -6.45
C ILE A 172 -5.86 3.76 -5.59
N GLY A 173 -7.12 4.06 -5.93
CA GLY A 173 -7.98 4.95 -5.15
C GLY A 173 -9.44 4.56 -5.24
N ARG A 174 -10.09 4.31 -4.08
CA ARG A 174 -11.52 4.04 -3.97
C ARG A 174 -12.06 4.64 -2.67
N ASN A 175 -12.93 5.64 -2.77
CA ASN A 175 -13.49 6.34 -1.61
C ASN A 175 -12.38 6.95 -0.71
N ASN A 176 -12.34 6.53 0.56
CA ASN A 176 -11.31 6.92 1.52
C ASN A 176 -10.09 5.97 1.55
N PHE A 177 -10.07 4.96 0.68
CA PHE A 177 -8.98 4.00 0.57
C PHE A 177 -8.07 4.34 -0.60
N MET A 178 -6.79 4.45 -0.33
CA MET A 178 -5.73 4.63 -1.31
C MET A 178 -4.66 3.58 -1.10
N GLY A 179 -3.91 3.29 -2.13
CA GLY A 179 -2.77 2.39 -2.02
C GLY A 179 -1.71 2.71 -3.05
N VAL A 180 -0.46 2.42 -2.70
CA VAL A 180 0.69 2.51 -3.59
C VAL A 180 1.55 1.25 -3.50
N GLN A 181 1.97 0.71 -4.64
CA GLN A 181 2.80 -0.50 -4.70
C GLN A 181 4.27 -0.20 -4.37
N PHE A 182 4.70 1.00 -4.68
CA PHE A 182 6.04 1.49 -4.36
C PHE A 182 6.13 1.91 -2.88
N HIS A 183 7.33 2.18 -2.43
CA HIS A 183 7.65 2.66 -1.09
C HIS A 183 7.86 4.18 -1.09
N PRO A 184 6.85 5.01 -0.79
CA PRO A 184 7.01 6.46 -0.78
C PRO A 184 8.05 6.91 0.25
N GLU A 185 8.19 6.19 1.37
CA GLU A 185 9.19 6.46 2.41
C GLU A 185 10.64 6.28 1.94
N LYS A 186 10.83 5.59 0.77
CA LYS A 186 12.12 5.36 0.11
C LYS A 186 12.26 6.09 -1.23
N SER A 187 11.26 6.90 -1.60
CA SER A 187 11.14 7.47 -2.96
C SER A 187 11.53 8.95 -3.05
N SER A 188 12.44 9.39 -2.18
CA SER A 188 12.99 10.74 -2.21
C SER A 188 11.89 11.83 -2.28
N GLN A 189 12.11 12.91 -3.04
CA GLN A 189 11.18 14.03 -3.11
C GLN A 189 9.79 13.67 -3.62
N ALA A 190 9.68 12.78 -4.62
CA ALA A 190 8.37 12.34 -5.14
C ALA A 190 7.58 11.58 -4.07
N GLY A 191 8.24 10.74 -3.28
CA GLY A 191 7.63 10.02 -2.17
C GLY A 191 7.22 10.96 -1.03
N GLU A 192 8.06 11.93 -0.68
CA GLU A 192 7.74 12.95 0.32
C GLU A 192 6.54 13.81 -0.11
N GLN A 193 6.50 14.23 -1.38
CA GLN A 193 5.36 14.98 -1.92
C GLN A 193 4.07 14.15 -1.86
N LEU A 194 4.12 12.87 -2.22
CA LEU A 194 2.96 11.97 -2.15
C LEU A 194 2.44 11.81 -0.72
N LEU A 195 3.33 11.58 0.25
CA LEU A 195 2.95 11.49 1.66
C LEU A 195 2.36 12.81 2.17
N ASN A 196 2.92 13.95 1.76
CA ASN A 196 2.41 15.26 2.09
C ASN A 196 1.01 15.51 1.48
N ASN A 197 0.78 15.07 0.24
CA ASN A 197 -0.53 15.12 -0.40
C ASN A 197 -1.54 14.26 0.33
N PHE A 198 -1.16 13.03 0.72
CA PHE A 198 -2.03 12.17 1.53
C PHE A 198 -2.45 12.82 2.85
N ILE A 199 -1.58 13.59 3.47
CA ILE A 199 -1.90 14.31 4.72
C ILE A 199 -2.86 15.47 4.48
N ASN A 200 -2.65 16.26 3.43
CA ASN A 200 -3.27 17.58 3.29
C ASN A 200 -4.49 17.60 2.35
N ASN A 201 -4.62 16.64 1.43
CA ASN A 201 -5.67 16.64 0.41
C ASN A 201 -6.85 15.70 0.73
N PHE A 202 -6.84 14.98 1.87
CA PHE A 202 -7.88 14.01 2.22
C PHE A 202 -8.43 14.19 3.64
#